data_ee3c4834b53bd5c9cdc3b9090c83dc0b
#
_entry.id   ee3c4834b53bd5c9cdc3b9090c83dc0b
#
_cell.length_a   1.000
_cell.length_b   1.000
_cell.length_c   1.000
_cell.angle_alpha   90.00
_cell.angle_beta   90.00
_cell.angle_gamma   90.00
#
_symmetry.space_group_name_H-M   'P 1'
#
loop_
_entity.id
_entity.type
_entity.pdbx_description
1 polymer ?
#
loop_
_entity_poly.entity_id
_entity_poly.type
_entity_poly.pdbx_seq_one_letter_code
_entity_poly.pdbx_strand_id
1 'polypeptide(L)'
;FNLPDYEFDRNVKVTLTPLQTCEVRSKPEKYRFLSSSSTFDFFDDDNPFYEVNYRVVRFKLEDGGEEYESIITNLPEEEFSAEEIKALYHLRWKEEISFRTLKYTTNLSAVHARKRSSILQEIWARAILYNFSFIIIRELTKLKMKKKRNKRKHEYVINKTRAIHLI
;
A
#
# COMPACT_ATOMS: atom_id res chain seq x y z
N PHE A 1 9.59 -2.54 18.19
CA PHE A 1 10.07 -1.15 18.08
C PHE A 1 9.12 -0.27 18.84
N ASN A 2 9.58 0.33 19.95
CA ASN A 2 8.88 1.47 20.51
C ASN A 2 9.24 2.68 19.64
N LEU A 3 8.37 3.01 18.70
CA LEU A 3 8.52 4.22 17.93
C LEU A 3 8.02 5.40 18.78
N PRO A 4 8.69 6.55 18.70
CA PRO A 4 8.30 7.73 19.51
C PRO A 4 6.95 8.27 19.07
N ASP A 5 6.21 8.88 20.01
CA ASP A 5 4.90 9.49 19.77
C ASP A 5 5.03 10.94 19.24
N TYR A 6 5.87 11.11 18.20
CA TYR A 6 6.02 12.36 17.46
C TYR A 6 6.38 12.07 16.01
N GLU A 7 6.15 13.05 15.15
CA GLU A 7 6.49 13.00 13.74
C GLU A 7 8.01 13.10 13.53
N PHE A 8 8.52 12.30 12.63
CA PHE A 8 9.92 12.38 12.22
C PHE A 8 10.13 11.86 10.81
N ASP A 9 11.22 12.30 10.21
CA ASP A 9 11.73 11.86 8.92
C ASP A 9 13.23 11.64 9.08
N ARG A 10 13.70 10.42 8.85
CA ARG A 10 15.11 10.08 9.04
C ARG A 10 15.56 8.91 8.21
N ASN A 11 16.80 8.98 7.78
CA ASN A 11 17.49 7.85 7.17
C ASN A 11 18.01 6.89 8.26
N VAL A 12 17.77 5.61 8.04
CA VAL A 12 18.17 4.53 8.95
C VAL A 12 19.08 3.57 8.20
N LYS A 13 20.21 3.25 8.83
CA LYS A 13 21.16 2.25 8.33
C LYS A 13 21.19 1.08 9.31
N VAL A 14 20.90 -0.12 8.81
CA VAL A 14 21.00 -1.35 9.58
C VAL A 14 21.80 -2.40 8.83
N THR A 15 22.45 -3.28 9.57
CA THR A 15 23.17 -4.41 9.00
C THR A 15 22.40 -5.70 9.26
N LEU A 16 21.97 -6.36 8.19
CA LEU A 16 21.31 -7.66 8.26
C LEU A 16 22.39 -8.75 8.40
N THR A 17 22.13 -9.77 9.21
CA THR A 17 23.05 -10.90 9.39
C THR A 17 22.32 -12.15 9.87
N PRO A 18 22.70 -13.36 9.39
CA PRO A 18 22.23 -14.61 9.95
C PRO A 18 22.96 -15.04 11.23
N LEU A 19 23.99 -14.27 11.64
CA LEU A 19 24.80 -14.58 12.82
C LEU A 19 24.14 -14.08 14.11
N GLN A 20 24.30 -14.85 15.18
CA GLN A 20 23.82 -14.50 16.53
C GLN A 20 25.01 -14.35 17.51
N THR A 21 26.05 -13.63 17.13
CA THR A 21 27.19 -13.36 18.01
C THR A 21 26.81 -12.46 19.19
N CYS A 22 27.61 -12.47 20.24
CA CYS A 22 27.41 -11.55 21.38
C CYS A 22 27.38 -10.08 20.95
N GLU A 23 28.20 -9.70 19.96
CA GLU A 23 28.22 -8.35 19.42
C GLU A 23 26.91 -7.99 18.72
N VAL A 24 26.39 -8.87 17.85
CA VAL A 24 25.12 -8.67 17.15
C VAL A 24 23.97 -8.50 18.14
N ARG A 25 23.94 -9.31 19.19
CA ARG A 25 22.90 -9.24 20.22
C ARG A 25 22.99 -8.00 21.10
N SER A 26 24.20 -7.50 21.34
CA SER A 26 24.44 -6.32 22.19
C SER A 26 24.10 -5.00 21.51
N LYS A 27 24.00 -4.96 20.16
CA LYS A 27 23.77 -3.75 19.36
C LYS A 27 22.52 -3.90 18.46
N PRO A 28 21.33 -4.02 19.05
CA PRO A 28 20.09 -4.23 18.27
C PRO A 28 19.69 -3.01 17.42
N GLU A 29 20.25 -1.83 17.69
CA GLU A 29 20.06 -0.63 16.88
C GLU A 29 20.81 -0.71 15.53
N LYS A 30 21.95 -1.41 15.50
CA LYS A 30 22.82 -1.54 14.32
C LYS A 30 22.53 -2.82 13.53
N TYR A 31 22.28 -3.92 14.22
CA TYR A 31 22.16 -5.24 13.60
C TYR A 31 20.72 -5.76 13.64
N ARG A 32 20.33 -6.46 12.59
CA ARG A 32 19.07 -7.22 12.53
C ARG A 32 19.36 -8.65 12.14
N PHE A 33 18.98 -9.53 13.02
CA PHE A 33 19.08 -10.97 12.77
C PHE A 33 18.04 -11.42 11.76
N LEU A 34 18.48 -12.15 10.75
CA LEU A 34 17.63 -12.89 9.82
C LEU A 34 17.82 -14.40 10.04
N SER A 35 16.69 -15.12 10.13
CA SER A 35 16.75 -16.55 10.35
C SER A 35 17.42 -17.26 9.18
N SER A 36 18.34 -18.17 9.48
CA SER A 36 18.97 -19.06 8.50
C SER A 36 18.03 -20.11 7.88
N SER A 37 16.77 -20.17 8.33
CA SER A 37 15.75 -21.02 7.70
C SER A 37 15.32 -20.57 6.31
N SER A 38 15.67 -19.34 5.93
CA SER A 38 15.45 -18.77 4.61
C SER A 38 16.80 -18.48 3.96
N THR A 39 16.97 -18.90 2.71
CA THR A 39 18.13 -18.52 1.90
C THR A 39 17.88 -17.16 1.27
N PHE A 40 18.84 -16.26 1.44
CA PHE A 40 18.83 -14.93 0.84
C PHE A 40 20.01 -14.82 -0.12
N ASP A 41 19.78 -14.40 -1.33
CA ASP A 41 20.74 -14.28 -2.42
C ASP A 41 21.73 -13.12 -2.26
N PHE A 42 21.48 -12.23 -1.29
CA PHE A 42 22.36 -11.10 -0.96
C PHE A 42 23.40 -11.40 0.12
N PHE A 43 23.43 -12.62 0.69
CA PHE A 43 24.50 -13.06 1.55
C PHE A 43 25.49 -13.93 0.78
N ASP A 44 26.77 -13.58 0.84
CA ASP A 44 27.85 -14.40 0.35
C ASP A 44 28.42 -15.27 1.47
N ASP A 45 28.97 -16.42 1.13
CA ASP A 45 29.58 -17.35 2.10
C ASP A 45 30.74 -16.69 2.85
N ASP A 46 31.45 -15.75 2.21
CA ASP A 46 32.57 -15.00 2.79
C ASP A 46 32.13 -13.75 3.56
N ASN A 47 30.91 -13.24 3.33
CA ASN A 47 30.39 -12.03 3.99
C ASN A 47 28.95 -12.18 4.46
N PRO A 48 28.75 -12.58 5.73
CA PRO A 48 27.42 -12.75 6.31
C PRO A 48 26.76 -11.44 6.76
N PHE A 49 27.24 -10.30 6.29
CA PHE A 49 26.71 -8.99 6.64
C PHE A 49 26.25 -8.25 5.42
N TYR A 50 25.00 -7.76 5.44
CA TYR A 50 24.43 -6.97 4.37
C TYR A 50 23.88 -5.65 4.90
N GLU A 51 24.39 -4.53 4.40
CA GLU A 51 23.96 -3.19 4.81
C GLU A 51 22.72 -2.76 4.04
N VAL A 52 21.67 -2.34 4.78
CA VAL A 52 20.45 -1.78 4.22
C VAL A 52 20.29 -0.35 4.70
N ASN A 53 20.13 0.56 3.75
CA ASN A 53 19.78 1.94 4.02
C ASN A 53 18.32 2.16 3.61
N TYR A 54 17.51 2.74 4.50
CA TYR A 54 16.13 3.09 4.20
C TYR A 54 15.73 4.33 4.99
N ARG A 55 14.75 5.03 4.50
CA ARG A 55 14.17 6.21 5.12
C ARG A 55 12.90 5.80 5.87
N VAL A 56 12.69 6.34 7.05
CA VAL A 56 11.48 6.17 7.83
C VAL A 56 10.82 7.53 7.99
N VAL A 57 9.62 7.66 7.44
CA VAL A 57 8.78 8.84 7.56
C VAL A 57 7.62 8.50 8.49
N ARG A 58 7.50 9.21 9.61
CA ARG A 58 6.42 9.06 10.58
C ARG A 58 5.60 10.33 10.64
N PHE A 59 4.29 10.21 10.49
CA PHE A 59 3.38 11.33 10.50
C PHE A 59 2.10 11.00 11.28
N LYS A 60 1.46 12.04 11.79
CA LYS A 60 0.19 11.94 12.51
C LYS A 60 -0.96 11.75 11.52
N LEU A 61 -1.93 10.88 11.85
CA LEU A 61 -3.14 10.71 11.07
C LEU A 61 -4.10 11.87 11.32
N GLU A 62 -4.76 12.37 10.27
CA GLU A 62 -5.65 13.54 10.34
C GLU A 62 -7.04 13.23 10.92
N ASP A 63 -7.42 11.96 10.97
CA ASP A 63 -8.78 11.51 11.34
C ASP A 63 -9.06 11.43 12.86
N GLY A 64 -8.43 12.30 13.65
CA GLY A 64 -8.91 12.66 15.01
C GLY A 64 -8.40 11.84 16.17
N GLY A 65 -7.32 11.07 16.01
CA GLY A 65 -6.64 10.36 17.09
C GLY A 65 -5.22 10.87 17.36
N GLU A 66 -4.61 10.37 18.43
CA GLU A 66 -3.16 10.46 18.64
C GLU A 66 -2.42 9.31 17.94
N GLU A 67 -2.94 8.86 16.80
CA GLU A 67 -2.37 7.75 16.05
C GLU A 67 -1.34 8.25 15.04
N TYR A 68 -0.22 7.55 14.98
CA TYR A 68 0.87 7.83 14.06
C TYR A 68 1.02 6.66 13.09
N GLU A 69 1.26 6.98 11.83
CA GLU A 69 1.64 6.02 10.82
C GLU A 69 3.12 6.16 10.47
N SER A 70 3.78 5.04 10.16
CA SER A 70 5.20 5.04 9.79
C SER A 70 5.38 4.33 8.46
N ILE A 71 6.00 5.01 7.52
CA ILE A 71 6.31 4.49 6.20
C ILE A 71 7.81 4.22 6.11
N ILE A 72 8.17 3.03 5.62
CA ILE A 72 9.53 2.70 5.25
C ILE A 72 9.64 2.81 3.73
N THR A 73 10.62 3.56 3.26
CA THR A 73 10.82 3.82 1.83
C THR A 73 12.29 3.89 1.47
N ASN A 74 12.61 3.68 0.22
CA ASN A 74 13.92 3.92 -0.39
C ASN A 74 13.98 5.22 -1.20
N LEU A 75 12.89 6.01 -1.21
CA LEU A 75 12.83 7.27 -1.93
C LEU A 75 13.70 8.32 -1.21
N PRO A 76 14.61 9.01 -1.92
CA PRO A 76 15.52 9.97 -1.33
C PRO A 76 14.79 11.24 -0.87
N GLU A 77 15.31 11.86 0.18
CA GLU A 77 14.72 13.06 0.78
C GLU A 77 14.85 14.28 -0.15
N GLU A 78 15.89 14.31 -0.98
CA GLU A 78 16.17 15.39 -1.91
C GLU A 78 15.12 15.47 -3.04
N GLU A 79 14.51 14.34 -3.39
CA GLU A 79 13.52 14.25 -4.47
C GLU A 79 12.08 14.19 -3.95
N PHE A 80 11.88 13.68 -2.75
CA PHE A 80 10.56 13.46 -2.17
C PHE A 80 10.49 13.98 -0.73
N SER A 81 9.74 15.04 -0.51
CA SER A 81 9.43 15.54 0.83
C SER A 81 8.58 14.55 1.65
N ALA A 82 8.51 14.73 2.97
CA ALA A 82 7.66 13.91 3.84
C ALA A 82 6.18 13.98 3.45
N GLU A 83 5.71 15.17 3.02
CA GLU A 83 4.35 15.42 2.57
C GLU A 83 4.04 14.67 1.26
N GLU A 84 5.00 14.61 0.34
CA GLU A 84 4.85 13.85 -0.90
C GLU A 84 4.82 12.35 -0.64
N ILE A 85 5.65 11.85 0.28
CA ILE A 85 5.59 10.44 0.73
C ILE A 85 4.22 10.12 1.35
N LYS A 86 3.69 11.00 2.20
CA LYS A 86 2.34 10.88 2.77
C LYS A 86 1.28 10.83 1.66
N ALA A 87 1.37 11.72 0.68
CA ALA A 87 0.44 11.76 -0.45
C ALA A 87 0.51 10.49 -1.33
N LEU A 88 1.72 10.00 -1.62
CA LEU A 88 1.93 8.74 -2.35
C LEU A 88 1.33 7.54 -1.57
N TYR A 89 1.50 7.50 -0.27
CA TYR A 89 0.94 6.45 0.57
C TYR A 89 -0.60 6.46 0.57
N HIS A 90 -1.22 7.64 0.57
CA HIS A 90 -2.68 7.75 0.40
C HIS A 90 -3.18 7.21 -0.95
N LEU A 91 -2.37 7.29 -2.00
CA LEU A 91 -2.72 6.65 -3.29
C LEU A 91 -2.73 5.13 -3.17
N ARG A 92 -1.84 4.52 -2.39
CA ARG A 92 -1.83 3.09 -2.09
C ARG A 92 -3.13 2.64 -1.42
N TRP A 93 -3.66 3.41 -0.48
CA TRP A 93 -4.97 3.13 0.14
C TRP A 93 -6.11 3.10 -0.87
N LYS A 94 -6.07 3.96 -1.88
CA LYS A 94 -7.05 3.94 -2.98
C LYS A 94 -6.95 2.66 -3.80
N GLU A 95 -5.75 2.13 -3.99
CA GLU A 95 -5.53 0.83 -4.63
C GLU A 95 -6.13 -0.32 -3.82
N GLU A 96 -5.90 -0.36 -2.51
CA GLU A 96 -6.49 -1.40 -1.63
C GLU A 96 -8.02 -1.38 -1.68
N ILE A 97 -8.63 -0.19 -1.67
CA ILE A 97 -10.09 -0.04 -1.85
C ILE A 97 -10.51 -0.56 -3.23
N SER A 98 -9.72 -0.31 -4.27
CA SER A 98 -9.97 -0.81 -5.63
C SER A 98 -9.91 -2.34 -5.68
N PHE A 99 -8.90 -2.96 -5.10
CA PHE A 99 -8.81 -4.42 -5.00
C PHE A 99 -9.96 -5.03 -4.17
N ARG A 100 -10.33 -4.37 -3.08
CA ARG A 100 -11.49 -4.79 -2.28
C ARG A 100 -12.78 -4.75 -3.11
N THR A 101 -13.00 -3.68 -3.86
CA THR A 101 -14.15 -3.52 -4.75
C THR A 101 -14.13 -4.59 -5.85
N LEU A 102 -13.00 -4.80 -6.51
CA LEU A 102 -12.83 -5.84 -7.51
C LEU A 102 -13.13 -7.23 -6.94
N LYS A 103 -12.58 -7.55 -5.77
CA LYS A 103 -12.75 -8.87 -5.14
C LYS A 103 -14.20 -9.14 -4.73
N TYR A 104 -14.85 -8.19 -4.10
CA TYR A 104 -16.16 -8.43 -3.47
C TYR A 104 -17.32 -7.95 -4.34
N THR A 105 -17.24 -6.81 -5.02
CA THR A 105 -18.34 -6.29 -5.82
C THR A 105 -18.49 -7.02 -7.15
N THR A 106 -17.37 -7.38 -7.81
CA THR A 106 -17.44 -8.20 -9.04
C THR A 106 -17.37 -9.70 -8.74
N ASN A 107 -17.34 -10.08 -7.46
CA ASN A 107 -17.26 -11.46 -7.00
C ASN A 107 -16.07 -12.25 -7.59
N LEU A 108 -14.91 -11.58 -7.75
CA LEU A 108 -13.70 -12.18 -8.35
C LEU A 108 -13.20 -13.42 -7.61
N SER A 109 -13.51 -13.54 -6.31
CA SER A 109 -13.13 -14.71 -5.48
C SER A 109 -13.98 -15.95 -5.72
N ALA A 110 -15.16 -15.82 -6.36
CA ALA A 110 -16.06 -16.93 -6.65
C ALA A 110 -15.94 -17.36 -8.11
N VAL A 111 -14.85 -18.03 -8.46
CA VAL A 111 -14.64 -18.61 -9.79
C VAL A 111 -15.33 -19.98 -9.85
N HIS A 112 -16.20 -20.18 -10.85
CA HIS A 112 -16.98 -21.41 -11.02
C HIS A 112 -16.33 -22.40 -11.98
N ALA A 113 -15.47 -21.92 -12.86
CA ALA A 113 -14.79 -22.73 -13.86
C ALA A 113 -13.76 -23.67 -13.24
N ARG A 114 -13.60 -24.86 -13.85
CA ARG A 114 -12.61 -25.86 -13.41
C ARG A 114 -11.37 -25.92 -14.32
N LYS A 115 -11.51 -25.60 -15.60
CA LYS A 115 -10.38 -25.60 -16.53
C LYS A 115 -9.64 -24.29 -16.45
N ARG A 116 -8.31 -24.33 -16.49
CA ARG A 116 -7.43 -23.14 -16.42
C ARG A 116 -7.83 -22.03 -17.40
N SER A 117 -8.10 -22.40 -18.67
CA SER A 117 -8.51 -21.42 -19.69
C SER A 117 -9.81 -20.71 -19.31
N SER A 118 -10.81 -21.46 -18.83
CA SER A 118 -12.09 -20.91 -18.42
C SER A 118 -11.99 -20.07 -17.14
N ILE A 119 -11.12 -20.45 -16.21
CA ILE A 119 -10.79 -19.64 -15.01
C ILE A 119 -10.22 -18.28 -15.44
N LEU A 120 -9.26 -18.28 -16.35
CA LEU A 120 -8.67 -17.04 -16.87
C LEU A 120 -9.70 -16.18 -17.59
N GLN A 121 -10.57 -16.77 -18.42
CA GLN A 121 -11.65 -16.03 -19.08
C GLN A 121 -12.60 -15.37 -18.07
N GLU A 122 -12.98 -16.09 -17.02
CA GLU A 122 -13.86 -15.56 -15.96
C GLU A 122 -13.19 -14.42 -15.20
N ILE A 123 -11.90 -14.53 -14.89
CA ILE A 123 -11.11 -13.46 -14.23
C ILE A 123 -11.03 -12.23 -15.14
N TRP A 124 -10.67 -12.41 -16.42
CA TRP A 124 -10.58 -11.32 -17.37
C TRP A 124 -11.93 -10.62 -17.63
N ALA A 125 -13.00 -11.37 -17.74
CA ALA A 125 -14.34 -10.82 -17.92
C ALA A 125 -14.71 -9.89 -16.75
N ARG A 126 -14.42 -10.30 -15.51
CA ARG A 126 -14.68 -9.49 -14.32
C ARG A 126 -13.77 -8.26 -14.21
N ALA A 127 -12.50 -8.39 -14.59
CA ALA A 127 -11.58 -7.27 -14.65
C ALA A 127 -12.01 -6.22 -15.70
N ILE A 128 -12.47 -6.68 -16.86
CA ILE A 128 -13.03 -5.81 -17.92
C ILE A 128 -14.29 -5.11 -17.43
N LEU A 129 -15.23 -5.83 -16.82
CA LEU A 129 -16.45 -5.25 -16.26
C LEU A 129 -16.11 -4.18 -15.22
N TYR A 130 -15.16 -4.46 -14.33
CA TYR A 130 -14.70 -3.52 -13.32
C TYR A 130 -14.15 -2.23 -13.96
N ASN A 131 -13.21 -2.35 -14.89
CA ASN A 131 -12.60 -1.20 -15.55
C ASN A 131 -13.63 -0.38 -16.34
N PHE A 132 -14.52 -1.04 -17.07
CA PHE A 132 -15.59 -0.40 -17.82
C PHE A 132 -16.55 0.37 -16.91
N SER A 133 -16.95 -0.25 -15.80
CA SER A 133 -17.82 0.39 -14.80
C SER A 133 -17.15 1.64 -14.20
N PHE A 134 -15.85 1.60 -13.94
CA PHE A 134 -15.11 2.75 -13.41
C PHE A 134 -15.02 3.90 -14.43
N ILE A 135 -14.87 3.61 -15.71
CA ILE A 135 -14.90 4.64 -16.77
C ILE A 135 -16.26 5.35 -16.76
N ILE A 136 -17.36 4.58 -16.74
CA ILE A 136 -18.72 5.14 -16.69
C ILE A 136 -18.93 5.97 -15.43
N ILE A 137 -18.57 5.45 -14.25
CA ILE A 137 -18.72 6.14 -12.97
C ILE A 137 -17.94 7.46 -12.98
N ARG A 138 -16.71 7.46 -13.52
CA ARG A 138 -15.86 8.64 -13.64
C ARG A 138 -16.50 9.72 -14.52
N GLU A 139 -17.03 9.35 -15.68
CA GLU A 139 -17.68 10.29 -16.58
C GLU A 139 -19.00 10.82 -15.99
N LEU A 140 -19.80 9.98 -15.38
CA LEU A 140 -21.01 10.42 -14.67
C LEU A 140 -20.70 11.35 -13.51
N THR A 141 -19.62 11.12 -12.79
CA THR A 141 -19.17 12.01 -11.69
C THR A 141 -18.81 13.39 -12.24
N LYS A 142 -18.05 13.47 -13.33
CA LYS A 142 -17.71 14.73 -14.00
C LYS A 142 -18.94 15.50 -14.46
N LEU A 143 -19.90 14.82 -15.08
CA LEU A 143 -21.15 15.43 -15.55
C LEU A 143 -21.99 15.97 -14.39
N LYS A 144 -22.08 15.24 -13.28
CA LYS A 144 -22.79 15.69 -12.08
C LYS A 144 -22.12 16.85 -11.38
N MET A 145 -20.78 16.87 -11.32
CA MET A 145 -20.04 18.00 -10.76
C MET A 145 -20.26 19.29 -11.54
N LYS A 146 -20.34 19.22 -12.87
CA LYS A 146 -20.65 20.38 -13.72
C LYS A 146 -22.06 20.96 -13.50
N LYS A 147 -23.04 20.13 -13.10
CA LYS A 147 -24.42 20.57 -12.82
C LYS A 147 -24.63 21.14 -11.41
N LYS A 148 -23.66 21.04 -10.51
CA LYS A 148 -23.79 21.51 -9.12
C LYS A 148 -23.42 23.00 -8.98
N ARG A 149 -24.44 23.88 -9.00
CA ARG A 149 -24.35 25.27 -8.54
C ARG A 149 -25.07 25.54 -7.21
N ASN A 150 -25.65 24.54 -6.54
CA ASN A 150 -26.40 24.75 -5.30
C ASN A 150 -25.63 24.24 -4.08
N LYS A 151 -25.54 25.09 -3.04
CA LYS A 151 -24.97 24.84 -1.70
C LYS A 151 -25.66 23.63 -1.04
N ARG A 152 -25.10 22.45 -1.17
CA ARG A 152 -25.52 21.28 -0.36
C ARG A 152 -24.52 21.05 0.78
N LYS A 153 -25.05 20.67 1.94
CA LYS A 153 -24.28 20.41 3.17
C LYS A 153 -23.30 19.23 3.06
N HIS A 154 -23.54 18.30 2.12
CA HIS A 154 -22.73 17.10 1.93
C HIS A 154 -22.35 16.91 0.45
N GLU A 155 -21.15 16.41 0.23
CA GLU A 155 -20.68 16.03 -1.09
C GLU A 155 -21.42 14.78 -1.60
N TYR A 156 -21.78 14.80 -2.88
CA TYR A 156 -22.49 13.68 -3.50
C TYR A 156 -21.49 12.66 -4.04
N VAL A 157 -21.46 11.47 -3.45
CA VAL A 157 -20.63 10.37 -3.89
C VAL A 157 -21.50 9.30 -4.58
N ILE A 158 -21.06 8.81 -5.74
CA ILE A 158 -21.72 7.70 -6.42
C ILE A 158 -21.43 6.41 -5.64
N ASN A 159 -22.47 5.66 -5.29
CA ASN A 159 -22.31 4.32 -4.74
C ASN A 159 -21.77 3.38 -5.83
N LYS A 160 -20.48 3.09 -5.77
CA LYS A 160 -19.75 2.31 -6.77
C LYS A 160 -20.30 0.89 -6.89
N THR A 161 -20.58 0.25 -5.76
CA THR A 161 -21.15 -1.12 -5.74
C THR A 161 -22.47 -1.18 -6.49
N ARG A 162 -23.40 -0.27 -6.17
CA ARG A 162 -24.70 -0.24 -6.86
C ARG A 162 -24.56 0.11 -8.34
N ALA A 163 -23.62 0.99 -8.70
CA ALA A 163 -23.39 1.33 -10.10
C ALA A 163 -22.86 0.15 -10.90
N ILE A 164 -21.94 -0.65 -10.34
CA ILE A 164 -21.38 -1.85 -10.98
C ILE A 164 -22.48 -2.92 -11.21
N HIS A 165 -23.41 -3.07 -10.28
CA HIS A 165 -24.52 -4.03 -10.43
C HIS A 165 -25.62 -3.59 -11.41
N LEU A 166 -25.62 -2.34 -11.84
CA LEU A 166 -26.60 -1.81 -12.82
C LEU A 166 -26.07 -1.81 -14.26
N ILE A 167 -24.81 -2.11 -14.48
CA ILE A 167 -24.13 -2.22 -15.77
C ILE A 167 -24.07 -3.68 -16.18
#